data_6ca739fbf6e7ef05bbce5727be1b4b25
#
_entry.id   6ca739fbf6e7ef05bbce5727be1b4b25
#
_cell.length_a   1.000
_cell.length_b   1.000
_cell.length_c   1.000
_cell.angle_alpha   90.00
_cell.angle_beta   90.00
_cell.angle_gamma   90.00
#
_symmetry.space_group_name_H-M   'P 1'
#
loop_
_entity.id
_entity.type
_entity.pdbx_description
1 polymer ?
#
loop_
_entity_poly.entity_id
_entity_poly.type
_entity_poly.pdbx_seq_one_letter_code
_entity_poly.pdbx_strand_id
1 'polypeptide(L)' 'MSVSYEIMSQKLGKWSSDSVSTDKEDAISGAEETLARGKVEAVKVIEETVDETTGDARDRVGFNKSRDAPSKQKSTGDK' A
#
# COMPACT_ATOMS: atom_id res chain seq x y z
N MET A 1 -21.10 3.79 -5.05
CA MET A 1 -19.83 3.89 -4.34
C MET A 1 -18.83 2.90 -4.91
N SER A 2 -17.67 3.39 -5.25
CA SER A 2 -16.62 2.55 -5.84
C SER A 2 -15.40 2.53 -4.96
N VAL A 3 -14.78 1.36 -4.85
CA VAL A 3 -13.58 1.20 -4.04
C VAL A 3 -12.50 0.59 -4.92
N SER A 4 -11.32 1.17 -4.86
CA SER A 4 -10.17 0.60 -5.55
C SER A 4 -8.96 0.63 -4.61
N TYR A 5 -7.99 -0.18 -4.93
CA TYR A 5 -6.80 -0.33 -4.09
C TYR A 5 -5.58 -0.12 -4.97
N GLU A 6 -4.84 0.93 -4.68
CA GLU A 6 -3.64 1.25 -5.45
C GLU A 6 -2.44 0.69 -4.71
N ILE A 7 -1.64 -0.10 -5.42
CA ILE A 7 -0.43 -0.68 -4.87
C ILE A 7 0.71 0.26 -5.18
N MET A 8 1.38 0.75 -4.15
CA MET A 8 2.50 1.64 -4.32
C MET A 8 3.76 1.00 -3.78
N SER A 9 4.86 1.25 -4.42
CA SER A 9 6.15 0.74 -3.97
C SER A 9 7.13 1.88 -3.83
N GLN A 10 8.07 1.73 -2.90
CA GLN A 10 9.12 2.70 -2.66
C GLN A 10 10.44 2.17 -3.18
N LYS A 11 11.10 2.97 -4.00
CA LYS A 11 12.37 2.60 -4.57
C LYS A 11 13.26 3.84 -4.55
N LEU A 12 14.43 3.70 -3.97
CA LEU A 12 15.38 4.81 -3.83
C LEU A 12 14.73 6.01 -3.14
N GLY A 13 13.91 5.73 -2.14
CA GLY A 13 13.25 6.79 -1.38
C GLY A 13 12.04 7.40 -2.03
N LYS A 14 11.66 6.95 -3.21
CA LYS A 14 10.52 7.52 -3.92
C LYS A 14 9.39 6.52 -4.05
N TRP A 15 8.19 7.00 -3.83
CA TRP A 15 6.99 6.19 -3.99
C TRP A 15 6.45 6.31 -5.41
N SER A 16 6.04 5.20 -5.98
CA SER A 16 5.40 5.23 -7.29
C SER A 16 4.26 4.22 -7.30
N SER A 17 3.30 4.48 -8.17
CA SER A 17 2.16 3.60 -8.34
C SER A 17 2.57 2.41 -9.18
N ASP A 18 2.25 1.22 -8.72
CA ASP A 18 2.62 0.00 -9.40
C ASP A 18 1.43 -0.58 -10.15
N SER A 19 0.31 -0.71 -9.51
CA SER A 19 -0.90 -1.23 -10.14
C SER A 19 -2.10 -0.88 -9.29
N VAL A 20 -3.28 -1.15 -9.81
CA VAL A 20 -4.54 -0.89 -9.13
C VAL A 20 -5.39 -2.15 -9.21
N SER A 21 -6.05 -2.47 -8.13
CA SER A 21 -6.94 -3.62 -8.07
C SER A 21 -8.27 -3.21 -7.45
N THR A 22 -9.31 -3.94 -7.73
CA THR A 22 -10.61 -3.71 -7.08
C THR A 22 -10.81 -4.68 -5.92
N ASP A 23 -9.88 -5.59 -5.71
CA ASP A 23 -9.96 -6.60 -4.65
C ASP A 23 -8.83 -6.34 -3.64
N LYS A 24 -9.21 -6.14 -2.39
CA LYS A 24 -8.24 -5.83 -1.35
C LYS A 24 -7.22 -6.95 -1.15
N GLU A 25 -7.68 -8.19 -1.17
CA GLU A 25 -6.78 -9.31 -0.95
C GLU A 25 -5.77 -9.45 -2.09
N ASP A 26 -6.23 -9.25 -3.32
CA ASP A 26 -5.34 -9.25 -4.47
C ASP A 26 -4.31 -8.14 -4.36
N ALA A 27 -4.74 -6.97 -3.92
CA ALA A 27 -3.84 -5.84 -3.78
C ALA A 27 -2.77 -6.13 -2.74
N ILE A 28 -3.17 -6.67 -1.60
CA ILE A 28 -2.22 -7.00 -0.54
C ILE A 28 -1.27 -8.10 -0.99
N SER A 29 -1.79 -9.13 -1.64
CA SER A 29 -0.94 -10.20 -2.16
C SER A 29 0.06 -9.67 -3.17
N GLY A 30 -0.39 -8.80 -4.06
CA GLY A 30 0.49 -8.19 -5.05
C GLY A 30 1.56 -7.34 -4.41
N ALA A 31 1.20 -6.59 -3.36
CA ALA A 31 2.16 -5.77 -2.65
C ALA A 31 3.21 -6.64 -1.97
N GLU A 32 2.76 -7.70 -1.31
CA GLU A 32 3.70 -8.61 -0.63
C GLU A 32 4.62 -9.30 -1.62
N GLU A 33 4.09 -9.68 -2.76
CA GLU A 33 4.89 -10.32 -3.78
C GLU A 33 5.94 -9.36 -4.33
N THR A 34 5.55 -8.12 -4.57
CA THR A 34 6.46 -7.09 -5.05
C THR A 34 7.60 -6.88 -4.06
N LEU A 35 7.26 -6.84 -2.78
CA LEU A 35 8.27 -6.67 -1.73
C LEU A 35 9.19 -7.90 -1.66
N ALA A 36 8.61 -9.08 -1.81
CA ALA A 36 9.37 -10.33 -1.73
C ALA A 36 10.39 -10.47 -2.87
N ARG A 37 10.13 -9.84 -3.99
CA ARG A 37 11.07 -9.86 -5.10
C ARG A 37 12.36 -9.10 -4.80
N GLY A 38 12.33 -8.25 -3.78
CA GLY A 38 13.53 -7.57 -3.34
C GLY A 38 13.96 -6.38 -4.17
N LYS A 39 13.11 -5.91 -5.05
CA LYS A 39 13.45 -4.78 -5.90
C LYS A 39 13.00 -3.45 -5.34
N VAL A 40 12.18 -3.47 -4.31
CA VAL A 40 11.67 -2.25 -3.70
C VAL A 40 11.92 -2.30 -2.20
N GLU A 41 11.90 -1.13 -1.57
CA GLU A 41 12.20 -1.00 -0.14
C GLU A 41 10.97 -1.19 0.71
N ALA A 42 9.83 -0.80 0.19
CA ALA A 42 8.58 -0.87 0.93
C ALA A 42 7.42 -0.88 -0.04
N VAL A 43 6.28 -1.33 0.44
CA VAL A 43 5.04 -1.30 -0.35
C VAL A 43 3.92 -0.83 0.54
N LYS A 44 2.90 -0.25 -0.07
CA LYS A 44 1.67 0.09 0.64
C LYS A 44 0.50 -0.01 -0.32
N VAL A 45 -0.68 -0.24 0.25
CA VAL A 45 -1.91 -0.29 -0.53
C VAL A 45 -2.78 0.85 -0.04
N ILE A 46 -3.16 1.72 -0.96
CA ILE A 46 -4.03 2.85 -0.67
C ILE A 46 -5.43 2.47 -1.07
N GLU A 47 -6.35 2.51 -0.12
CA GLU A 47 -7.75 2.26 -0.41
C GLU A 47 -8.40 3.59 -0.80
N GLU A 48 -8.93 3.65 -2.01
CA GLU A 48 -9.60 4.84 -2.49
C GLU A 48 -11.08 4.54 -2.63
N THR A 49 -11.91 5.32 -1.95
CA THR A 49 -13.36 5.18 -2.02
C THR A 49 -13.93 6.42 -2.70
N VAL A 50 -14.73 6.21 -3.73
CA VAL A 50 -15.37 7.31 -4.46
C VAL A 50 -16.86 7.19 -4.27
N ASP A 51 -17.50 8.29 -3.83
CA ASP A 51 -18.94 8.36 -3.73
C ASP A 51 -19.45 9.00 -5.01
N GLU A 52 -20.05 8.21 -5.87
CA GLU A 52 -20.49 8.67 -7.19
C GLU A 52 -21.66 9.65 -7.11
N THR A 53 -22.38 9.62 -6.00
CA THR A 53 -23.51 10.53 -5.81
C THR A 53 -23.04 11.95 -5.55
N THR A 54 -22.02 12.11 -4.72
CA THR A 54 -21.51 13.42 -4.35
C THR A 54 -20.23 13.78 -5.07
N GLY A 55 -19.56 12.80 -5.66
CA GLY A 55 -18.27 13.01 -6.30
C GLY A 55 -17.11 13.05 -5.32
N ASP A 56 -17.36 12.78 -4.06
CA ASP A 56 -16.28 12.80 -3.04
C ASP A 56 -15.40 11.57 -3.17
N ALA A 57 -14.12 11.77 -2.98
CA ALA A 57 -13.16 10.68 -2.96
C ALA A 57 -12.36 10.73 -1.66
N ARG A 58 -12.08 9.58 -1.10
CA ARG A 58 -11.32 9.46 0.13
C ARG A 58 -10.27 8.39 -0.01
N ASP A 59 -9.10 8.67 0.49
CA ASP A 59 -7.99 7.72 0.45
C ASP A 59 -7.56 7.40 1.85
N ARG A 60 -7.12 6.16 2.05
CA ARG A 60 -6.47 5.81 3.31
C ARG A 60 -5.55 4.64 3.07
N VAL A 61 -4.54 4.51 3.92
CA VAL A 61 -3.61 3.40 3.81
C VAL A 61 -4.26 2.17 4.41
N GLY A 62 -4.50 1.14 3.59
CA GLY A 62 -5.09 -0.10 4.04
C GLY A 62 -4.08 -1.15 4.44
N PHE A 63 -2.85 -1.01 3.98
CA PHE A 63 -1.80 -1.98 4.27
C PHE A 63 -0.46 -1.32 3.98
N ASN A 64 0.54 -1.62 4.80
CA ASN A 64 1.88 -1.15 4.47
C ASN A 64 2.91 -2.07 5.10
N LYS A 65 4.02 -2.28 4.41
CA LYS A 65 5.06 -3.19 4.85
C LYS A 65 6.40 -2.73 4.27
N SER A 66 7.43 -2.82 5.08
CA SER A 66 8.78 -2.47 4.66
C SER A 66 9.68 -3.67 4.74
N ARG A 67 10.61 -3.74 3.82
CA ARG A 67 11.57 -4.80 3.79
C ARG A 67 12.47 -4.81 4.98
N ASP A 68 12.84 -3.64 5.38
CA ASP A 68 13.80 -3.42 6.38
C ASP A 68 13.26 -3.16 7.68
N ALA A 69 12.09 -3.54 7.93
CA ALA A 69 11.45 -3.21 9.13
C ALA A 69 12.01 -4.05 10.19
N PRO A 70 13.03 -3.88 10.70
CA PRO A 70 13.45 -4.64 11.77
C PRO A 70 12.98 -4.04 13.00
N SER A 71 12.89 -4.04 12.89
CA SER A 71 12.74 -3.61 13.70
C SER A 71 12.66 -2.54 14.09
N LYS A 72 12.76 -2.13 13.87
CA LYS A 72 12.70 -1.08 14.31
C LYS A 72 11.58 -0.63 14.60
N GLN A 73 11.45 -1.13 14.48
CA GLN A 73 10.56 -0.70 14.89
C GLN A 73 9.80 -0.81 15.51
N LYS A 74 10.01 -1.08 15.53
CA LYS A 74 9.39 -1.19 16.31
C LYS A 74 8.97 -0.86 16.95
N SER A 75 9.35 -0.75 16.75
CA SER A 75 9.06 -0.31 17.53
C SER A 75 8.63 -0.05 18.08
N THR A 76 8.70 0.12 17.92
CA THR A 76 8.34 0.51 18.63
C THR A 76 7.99 0.61 19.38
N GLY A 77 8.06 0.70 19.21
CA GLY A 77 7.83 0.96 20.06
C GLY A 77 7.62 0.85 20.74
N ASP A 78 8.00 0.90 20.94
CA ASP A 78 7.96 0.86 21.85
C ASP A 78 7.92 0.90 22.52
N LYS A 79 8.09 1.08 22.53
CA LYS A 79 8.28 1.21 23.38
C LYS A 79 8.26 1.33 23.94
#